data_9482a27b259366ced4c10d054300af94
#
_entry.id   9482a27b259366ced4c10d054300af94
#
_cell.length_a   1.000
_cell.length_b   1.000
_cell.length_c   1.000
_cell.angle_alpha   90.00
_cell.angle_beta   90.00
_cell.angle_gamma   90.00
#
_symmetry.space_group_name_H-M   'P 1'
#
loop_
_entity.id
_entity.type
_entity.pdbx_description
1 polymer ?
#
loop_
_entity_poly.entity_id
_entity_poly.type
_entity_poly.pdbx_seq_one_letter_code
_entity_poly.pdbx_strand_id
1 'polypeptide(L)'
;MNPWTLKFAKAKPLANGKPGIDIAIPSFGYKSSVSICRTFGFIRKCKVTDAARFDERMLRDVVTNDNTASDVWADTAYRSQANEAWLKRQSRVSRIHRKKPRGTPMPERTAKANVAKSKVRARVEHVFAGQKDQMGLFIRTIGIKRAEAKITLANLAYNMHRLIFHERRAAMG
;
A
#
# COMPACT_ATOMS: atom_id res chain seq x y z
N MET A 1 -11.98 4.46 -17.71
CA MET A 1 -11.71 4.14 -16.30
C MET A 1 -12.55 5.04 -15.43
N ASN A 2 -13.28 4.47 -14.48
CA ASN A 2 -14.11 5.24 -13.56
C ASN A 2 -13.31 5.57 -12.29
N PRO A 3 -12.88 6.82 -12.07
CA PRO A 3 -12.10 7.22 -10.89
C PRO A 3 -12.95 7.32 -9.61
N TRP A 4 -14.27 7.15 -9.73
CA TRP A 4 -15.17 7.19 -8.60
C TRP A 4 -15.20 5.86 -7.87
N THR A 5 -15.20 5.91 -6.56
CA THR A 5 -15.43 4.77 -5.67
C THR A 5 -16.48 5.14 -4.64
N LEU A 6 -17.24 4.15 -4.19
CA LEU A 6 -18.16 4.34 -3.08
C LEU A 6 -17.41 4.09 -1.77
N LYS A 7 -17.44 5.08 -0.88
CA LYS A 7 -17.00 4.93 0.51
C LYS A 7 -18.24 4.87 1.38
N PHE A 8 -18.32 3.85 2.21
CA PHE A 8 -19.36 3.75 3.21
C PHE A 8 -18.92 4.47 4.47
N ALA A 9 -19.64 5.50 4.87
CA ALA A 9 -19.49 6.09 6.18
C ALA A 9 -20.00 5.08 7.22
N LYS A 10 -19.18 4.75 8.21
CA LYS A 10 -19.64 3.91 9.33
C LYS A 10 -20.75 4.66 10.06
N ALA A 11 -21.93 4.11 10.01
CA ALA A 11 -23.07 4.68 10.72
C ALA A 11 -22.83 4.60 12.23
N LYS A 12 -23.10 5.70 12.94
CA LYS A 12 -23.16 5.68 14.39
C LYS A 12 -24.38 4.87 14.84
N PRO A 13 -24.29 4.10 15.93
CA PRO A 13 -25.46 3.43 16.49
C PRO A 13 -26.57 4.46 16.77
N LEU A 14 -27.79 4.14 16.41
CA LEU A 14 -28.95 4.95 16.75
C LEU A 14 -29.15 4.95 18.29
N ALA A 15 -29.79 6.01 18.82
CA ALA A 15 -30.04 6.16 20.25
C ALA A 15 -30.79 4.98 20.90
N ASN A 16 -31.47 4.14 20.09
CA ASN A 16 -32.17 2.93 20.49
C ASN A 16 -31.30 1.65 20.39
N GLY A 17 -29.98 1.77 20.21
CA GLY A 17 -29.02 0.67 20.11
C GLY A 17 -29.07 -0.13 18.80
N LYS A 18 -29.94 0.23 17.85
CA LYS A 18 -29.99 -0.42 16.54
C LYS A 18 -28.82 0.03 15.68
N PRO A 19 -28.25 -0.86 14.80
CA PRO A 19 -27.24 -0.45 13.86
C PRO A 19 -27.79 0.60 12.90
N GLY A 20 -27.06 1.70 12.74
CA GLY A 20 -27.40 2.72 11.76
C GLY A 20 -27.17 2.22 10.33
N ILE A 21 -27.76 2.89 9.34
CA ILE A 21 -27.60 2.56 7.93
C ILE A 21 -26.29 3.17 7.44
N ASP A 22 -25.43 2.36 6.84
CA ASP A 22 -24.21 2.84 6.16
C ASP A 22 -24.60 3.60 4.88
N ILE A 23 -24.21 4.86 4.80
CA ILE A 23 -24.47 5.70 3.62
C ILE A 23 -23.28 5.56 2.65
N ALA A 24 -23.59 5.20 1.41
CA ALA A 24 -22.61 5.14 0.34
C ALA A 24 -22.31 6.56 -0.19
N ILE A 25 -21.09 7.03 -0.01
CA ILE A 25 -20.66 8.35 -0.49
C ILE A 25 -19.74 8.14 -1.70
N PRO A 26 -20.08 8.66 -2.90
CA PRO A 26 -19.18 8.61 -4.03
C PRO A 26 -17.94 9.46 -3.75
N SER A 27 -16.77 8.91 -3.98
CA SER A 27 -15.50 9.58 -3.77
C SER A 27 -14.63 9.47 -5.01
N PHE A 28 -14.20 10.62 -5.53
CA PHE A 28 -13.24 10.70 -6.62
C PHE A 28 -11.82 10.53 -6.07
N GLY A 29 -10.99 9.77 -6.78
CA GLY A 29 -9.58 9.67 -6.41
C GLY A 29 -8.80 8.63 -7.20
N TYR A 30 -7.50 8.61 -6.92
CA TYR A 30 -6.56 7.66 -7.47
C TYR A 30 -5.87 6.91 -6.34
N LYS A 31 -5.44 5.68 -6.63
CA LYS A 31 -4.61 4.88 -5.75
C LYS A 31 -3.20 4.78 -6.32
N SER A 32 -2.21 4.90 -5.45
CA SER A 32 -0.82 4.62 -5.76
C SER A 32 -0.39 3.37 -5.01
N SER A 33 -0.05 2.32 -5.75
CA SER A 33 0.58 1.12 -5.21
C SER A 33 2.07 1.21 -5.46
N VAL A 34 2.89 1.09 -4.41
CA VAL A 34 4.34 1.20 -4.52
C VAL A 34 5.03 -0.03 -3.95
N SER A 35 6.14 -0.43 -4.55
CA SER A 35 7.10 -1.34 -3.94
C SER A 35 8.36 -0.57 -3.54
N ILE A 36 8.92 -0.91 -2.39
CA ILE A 36 10.13 -0.26 -1.85
C ILE A 36 11.22 -1.28 -1.56
N CYS A 37 12.46 -0.83 -1.66
CA CYS A 37 13.60 -1.56 -1.14
C CYS A 37 13.54 -1.61 0.39
N ARG A 38 13.55 -2.81 0.98
CA ARG A 38 13.49 -2.97 2.43
C ARG A 38 14.71 -2.38 3.15
N THR A 39 15.88 -2.47 2.54
CA THR A 39 17.13 -2.01 3.16
C THR A 39 17.25 -0.49 3.13
N PHE A 40 17.11 0.10 1.96
CA PHE A 40 17.38 1.52 1.73
C PHE A 40 16.12 2.40 1.70
N GLY A 41 14.94 1.82 1.52
CA GLY A 41 13.66 2.54 1.47
C GLY A 41 13.37 3.25 0.15
N PHE A 42 14.14 2.99 -0.91
CA PHE A 42 13.85 3.53 -2.25
C PHE A 42 12.58 2.93 -2.84
N ILE A 43 11.77 3.75 -3.47
CA ILE A 43 10.66 3.30 -4.31
C ILE A 43 11.26 2.65 -5.56
N ARG A 44 10.91 1.39 -5.81
CA ARG A 44 11.39 0.61 -6.94
C ARG A 44 10.43 0.64 -8.11
N LYS A 45 9.15 0.47 -7.82
CA LYS A 45 8.09 0.48 -8.82
C LYS A 45 6.83 1.08 -8.25
N CYS A 46 6.08 1.75 -9.11
CA CYS A 46 4.80 2.37 -8.78
C CYS A 46 3.77 2.00 -9.84
N LYS A 47 2.52 1.80 -9.40
CA LYS A 47 1.36 1.71 -10.29
C LYS A 47 0.26 2.62 -9.78
N VAL A 48 -0.19 3.51 -10.64
CA VAL A 48 -1.33 4.39 -10.35
C VAL A 48 -2.57 3.84 -11.01
N THR A 49 -3.67 3.80 -10.27
CA THR A 49 -4.97 3.33 -10.75
C THR A 49 -6.07 4.25 -10.27
N ASP A 50 -7.27 4.07 -10.83
CA ASP A 50 -8.48 4.65 -10.25
C ASP A 50 -8.76 4.07 -8.85
N ALA A 51 -9.50 4.81 -8.04
CA ALA A 51 -9.80 4.44 -6.66
C ALA A 51 -10.67 3.18 -6.53
N ALA A 52 -11.37 2.77 -7.58
CA ALA A 52 -12.24 1.61 -7.60
C ALA A 52 -11.46 0.28 -7.77
N ARG A 53 -10.21 0.32 -8.21
CA ARG A 53 -9.39 -0.88 -8.40
C ARG A 53 -9.08 -1.58 -7.09
N PHE A 54 -9.16 -2.91 -7.11
CA PHE A 54 -8.78 -3.76 -5.98
C PHE A 54 -7.26 -3.87 -5.87
N ASP A 55 -6.74 -3.66 -4.67
CA ASP A 55 -5.29 -3.66 -4.39
C ASP A 55 -4.63 -5.01 -4.70
N GLU A 56 -5.36 -6.13 -4.53
CA GLU A 56 -4.84 -7.47 -4.82
C GLU A 56 -4.34 -7.64 -6.25
N ARG A 57 -4.96 -6.94 -7.23
CA ARG A 57 -4.57 -7.01 -8.64
C ARG A 57 -3.25 -6.30 -8.92
N MET A 58 -2.84 -5.39 -8.05
CA MET A 58 -1.66 -4.54 -8.24
C MET A 58 -0.36 -5.22 -7.81
N LEU A 59 -0.43 -6.32 -7.06
CA LEU A 59 0.77 -6.99 -6.55
C LEU A 59 1.77 -7.33 -7.67
N ARG A 60 1.27 -7.91 -8.75
CA ARG A 60 2.09 -8.35 -9.89
C ARG A 60 2.69 -7.18 -10.68
N ASP A 61 2.02 -6.03 -10.66
CA ASP A 61 2.48 -4.83 -11.35
C ASP A 61 3.60 -4.12 -10.60
N VAL A 62 3.69 -4.27 -9.27
CA VAL A 62 4.68 -3.57 -8.44
C VAL A 62 5.82 -4.47 -7.95
N VAL A 63 5.69 -5.79 -8.01
CA VAL A 63 6.80 -6.70 -7.69
C VAL A 63 7.70 -6.84 -8.91
N THR A 64 9.00 -6.58 -8.74
CA THR A 64 10.01 -6.66 -9.80
C THR A 64 10.77 -7.98 -9.74
N ASN A 65 11.22 -8.50 -10.89
CA ASN A 65 11.98 -9.75 -10.97
C ASN A 65 13.45 -9.58 -10.58
N ASP A 66 13.98 -8.37 -10.66
CA ASP A 66 15.33 -7.96 -10.29
C ASP A 66 15.53 -7.81 -8.77
N ASN A 67 14.52 -8.18 -7.99
CA ASN A 67 14.61 -8.15 -6.54
C ASN A 67 15.40 -9.37 -6.04
N THR A 68 16.54 -9.11 -5.42
CA THR A 68 17.44 -10.17 -4.87
C THR A 68 16.86 -10.86 -3.65
N ALA A 69 15.93 -10.21 -2.92
CA ALA A 69 15.26 -10.81 -1.78
C ALA A 69 14.03 -11.61 -2.20
N SER A 70 13.91 -12.84 -1.68
CA SER A 70 12.75 -13.70 -1.96
C SER A 70 11.48 -13.27 -1.22
N ASP A 71 11.58 -12.54 -0.13
CA ASP A 71 10.46 -12.17 0.73
C ASP A 71 9.64 -11.01 0.17
N VAL A 72 8.32 -11.18 0.05
CA VAL A 72 7.36 -10.16 -0.36
C VAL A 72 6.43 -9.82 0.80
N TRP A 73 6.54 -8.58 1.27
CA TRP A 73 5.78 -8.04 2.41
C TRP A 73 4.67 -7.13 1.91
N ALA A 74 3.43 -7.42 2.27
CA ALA A 74 2.28 -6.60 1.89
C ALA A 74 1.14 -6.72 2.90
N ASP A 75 0.14 -5.85 2.77
CA ASP A 75 -1.07 -5.86 3.58
C ASP A 75 -2.02 -6.99 3.18
N THR A 76 -2.99 -7.26 4.05
CA THR A 76 -4.08 -8.22 3.82
C THR A 76 -4.86 -7.98 2.53
N ALA A 77 -4.95 -6.73 2.07
CA ALA A 77 -5.62 -6.36 0.82
C ALA A 77 -5.00 -7.03 -0.41
N TYR A 78 -3.69 -7.32 -0.36
CA TYR A 78 -2.97 -8.01 -1.44
C TYR A 78 -3.04 -9.53 -1.37
N ARG A 79 -3.62 -10.08 -0.28
CA ARG A 79 -3.68 -11.52 -0.08
C ARG A 79 -4.85 -12.14 -0.81
N SER A 80 -4.56 -12.90 -1.85
CA SER A 80 -5.50 -13.77 -2.54
C SER A 80 -4.84 -15.11 -2.89
N GLN A 81 -5.66 -16.13 -3.12
CA GLN A 81 -5.16 -17.45 -3.52
C GLN A 81 -4.33 -17.37 -4.81
N ALA A 82 -4.78 -16.54 -5.77
CA ALA A 82 -4.08 -16.32 -7.03
C ALA A 82 -2.71 -15.65 -6.83
N ASN A 83 -2.58 -14.69 -5.89
CA ASN A 83 -1.32 -14.02 -5.59
C ASN A 83 -0.36 -14.94 -4.83
N GLU A 84 -0.85 -15.74 -3.88
CA GLU A 84 -0.03 -16.73 -3.17
C GLU A 84 0.54 -17.77 -4.15
N ALA A 85 -0.29 -18.30 -5.06
CA ALA A 85 0.14 -19.23 -6.09
C ALA A 85 1.15 -18.60 -7.07
N TRP A 86 0.94 -17.33 -7.44
CA TRP A 86 1.87 -16.60 -8.30
C TRP A 86 3.22 -16.38 -7.62
N LEU A 87 3.24 -15.93 -6.35
CA LEU A 87 4.49 -15.76 -5.59
C LEU A 87 5.27 -17.08 -5.49
N LYS A 88 4.57 -18.19 -5.21
CA LYS A 88 5.20 -19.52 -5.16
C LYS A 88 5.84 -19.90 -6.49
N ARG A 89 5.15 -19.66 -7.63
CA ARG A 89 5.72 -19.93 -8.97
C ARG A 89 6.95 -19.08 -9.29
N GLN A 90 7.02 -17.87 -8.71
CA GLN A 90 8.17 -16.98 -8.84
C GLN A 90 9.27 -17.25 -7.79
N SER A 91 9.21 -18.41 -7.09
CA SER A 91 10.12 -18.77 -6.00
C SER A 91 10.23 -17.70 -4.92
N ARG A 92 9.12 -16.99 -4.64
CA ARG A 92 9.05 -15.91 -3.66
C ARG A 92 8.29 -16.36 -2.41
N VAL A 93 8.76 -15.92 -1.25
CA VAL A 93 8.14 -16.22 0.04
C VAL A 93 7.13 -15.13 0.36
N SER A 94 5.87 -15.51 0.50
CA SER A 94 4.81 -14.59 0.92
C SER A 94 4.91 -14.26 2.40
N ARG A 95 5.15 -12.99 2.71
CA ARG A 95 5.05 -12.40 4.05
C ARG A 95 3.82 -11.49 4.17
N ILE A 96 2.84 -11.65 3.28
CA ILE A 96 1.58 -10.91 3.30
C ILE A 96 0.82 -11.23 4.59
N HIS A 97 0.15 -10.24 5.18
CA HIS A 97 -0.66 -10.42 6.37
C HIS A 97 -1.77 -11.45 6.13
N ARG A 98 -2.05 -12.26 7.14
CA ARG A 98 -3.19 -13.17 7.12
C ARG A 98 -4.45 -12.45 7.57
N LYS A 99 -5.54 -12.67 6.84
CA LYS A 99 -6.87 -12.15 7.21
C LYS A 99 -7.38 -12.87 8.46
N LYS A 100 -8.16 -12.16 9.27
CA LYS A 100 -8.90 -12.76 10.37
C LYS A 100 -9.90 -13.78 9.82
N PRO A 101 -9.98 -14.99 10.38
CA PRO A 101 -11.02 -15.94 10.00
C PRO A 101 -12.42 -15.35 10.25
N ARG A 102 -13.38 -15.74 9.44
CA ARG A 102 -14.78 -15.28 9.62
C ARG A 102 -15.39 -15.98 10.84
N GLY A 103 -16.05 -15.21 11.71
CA GLY A 103 -16.77 -15.75 12.88
C GLY A 103 -15.91 -16.16 14.07
N THR A 104 -14.57 -16.21 13.95
CA THR A 104 -13.69 -16.63 15.04
C THR A 104 -12.62 -15.56 15.33
N PRO A 105 -12.11 -15.46 16.57
CA PRO A 105 -11.00 -14.58 16.88
C PRO A 105 -9.73 -14.98 16.10
N MET A 106 -8.85 -14.01 15.87
CA MET A 106 -7.55 -14.28 15.25
C MET A 106 -6.71 -15.18 16.16
N PRO A 107 -6.17 -16.31 15.69
CA PRO A 107 -5.26 -17.12 16.48
C PRO A 107 -4.06 -16.29 16.95
N GLU A 108 -3.65 -16.42 18.20
CA GLU A 108 -2.59 -15.61 18.82
C GLU A 108 -1.26 -15.66 18.04
N ARG A 109 -0.85 -16.85 17.61
CA ARG A 109 0.33 -17.04 16.75
C ARG A 109 0.26 -16.23 15.47
N THR A 110 -0.93 -16.16 14.84
CA THR A 110 -1.15 -15.39 13.62
C THR A 110 -1.14 -13.89 13.92
N ALA A 111 -1.73 -13.47 15.03
CA ALA A 111 -1.70 -12.08 15.47
C ALA A 111 -0.27 -11.61 15.73
N LYS A 112 0.53 -12.35 16.50
CA LYS A 112 1.95 -12.06 16.74
C LYS A 112 2.76 -11.99 15.43
N ALA A 113 2.55 -12.93 14.50
CA ALA A 113 3.19 -12.92 13.19
C ALA A 113 2.79 -11.70 12.34
N ASN A 114 1.54 -11.28 12.38
CA ASN A 114 1.06 -10.09 11.69
C ASN A 114 1.68 -8.80 12.28
N VAL A 115 1.83 -8.71 13.60
CA VAL A 115 2.51 -7.57 14.26
C VAL A 115 3.97 -7.47 13.78
N ALA A 116 4.71 -8.57 13.73
CA ALA A 116 6.08 -8.57 13.22
C ALA A 116 6.15 -8.10 11.74
N LYS A 117 5.20 -8.51 10.92
CA LYS A 117 5.08 -8.08 9.52
C LYS A 117 4.72 -6.59 9.41
N SER A 118 3.88 -6.07 10.29
CA SER A 118 3.49 -4.65 10.32
C SER A 118 4.70 -3.73 10.51
N LYS A 119 5.67 -4.12 11.35
CA LYS A 119 6.92 -3.35 11.56
C LYS A 119 7.71 -3.17 10.26
N VAL A 120 7.74 -4.18 9.40
CA VAL A 120 8.39 -4.08 8.09
C VAL A 120 7.57 -3.20 7.14
N ARG A 121 6.25 -3.37 7.14
CA ARG A 121 5.33 -2.64 6.28
C ARG A 121 5.27 -1.14 6.60
N ALA A 122 5.45 -0.75 7.84
CA ALA A 122 5.48 0.65 8.26
C ALA A 122 6.43 1.52 7.42
N ARG A 123 7.47 0.94 6.84
CA ARG A 123 8.38 1.66 5.92
C ARG A 123 7.70 2.20 4.68
N VAL A 124 6.66 1.51 4.16
CA VAL A 124 5.87 2.01 3.02
C VAL A 124 4.99 3.20 3.46
N GLU A 125 4.48 3.17 4.67
CA GLU A 125 3.69 4.27 5.22
C GLU A 125 4.52 5.56 5.35
N HIS A 126 5.81 5.45 5.68
CA HIS A 126 6.73 6.59 5.66
C HIS A 126 6.89 7.23 4.28
N VAL A 127 6.80 6.46 3.19
CA VAL A 127 6.80 7.03 1.83
C VAL A 127 5.62 7.97 1.65
N PHE A 128 4.42 7.48 1.96
CA PHE A 128 3.20 8.27 1.79
C PHE A 128 3.14 9.46 2.75
N ALA A 129 3.59 9.29 3.99
CA ALA A 129 3.70 10.38 4.96
C ALA A 129 4.68 11.47 4.44
N GLY A 130 5.86 11.09 3.99
CA GLY A 130 6.84 12.03 3.44
C GLY A 130 6.31 12.78 2.21
N GLN A 131 5.63 12.09 1.31
CA GLN A 131 5.02 12.72 0.14
C GLN A 131 3.90 13.69 0.50
N LYS A 132 3.05 13.33 1.47
CA LYS A 132 1.95 14.16 1.91
C LYS A 132 2.42 15.35 2.76
N ASP A 133 3.23 15.09 3.77
CA ASP A 133 3.52 16.07 4.82
C ASP A 133 4.72 16.97 4.44
N GLN A 134 5.77 16.41 3.83
CA GLN A 134 6.96 17.17 3.45
C GLN A 134 6.88 17.75 2.04
N MET A 135 6.25 17.02 1.09
CA MET A 135 6.16 17.45 -0.31
C MET A 135 4.80 18.06 -0.68
N GLY A 136 3.85 18.09 0.25
CA GLY A 136 2.51 18.62 0.02
C GLY A 136 1.77 17.93 -1.14
N LEU A 137 2.02 16.65 -1.37
CA LEU A 137 1.42 15.93 -2.49
C LEU A 137 -0.09 15.84 -2.34
N PHE A 138 -0.80 16.61 -3.12
CA PHE A 138 -2.24 16.57 -3.23
C PHE A 138 -2.69 16.47 -4.69
N ILE A 139 -3.48 15.44 -5.02
CA ILE A 139 -3.90 15.17 -6.39
C ILE A 139 -5.30 15.73 -6.61
N ARG A 140 -5.37 16.89 -7.27
CA ARG A 140 -6.65 17.53 -7.71
C ARG A 140 -6.90 17.37 -9.20
N THR A 141 -5.97 16.77 -9.93
CA THR A 141 -6.06 16.66 -11.38
C THR A 141 -7.09 15.63 -11.80
N ILE A 142 -7.87 15.95 -12.82
CA ILE A 142 -8.76 15.01 -13.51
C ILE A 142 -7.97 14.32 -14.63
N GLY A 143 -8.08 13.00 -14.68
CA GLY A 143 -7.39 12.16 -15.66
C GLY A 143 -6.18 11.42 -15.10
N ILE A 144 -6.17 10.11 -15.34
CA ILE A 144 -5.20 9.18 -14.75
C ILE A 144 -3.76 9.50 -15.19
N LYS A 145 -3.54 9.89 -16.44
CA LYS A 145 -2.20 10.24 -16.94
C LYS A 145 -1.59 11.43 -16.19
N ARG A 146 -2.40 12.45 -15.89
CA ARG A 146 -1.95 13.62 -15.12
C ARG A 146 -1.66 13.26 -13.64
N ALA A 147 -2.51 12.42 -13.06
CA ALA A 147 -2.29 11.91 -11.71
C ALA A 147 -1.01 11.05 -11.64
N GLU A 148 -0.80 10.18 -12.62
CA GLU A 148 0.39 9.35 -12.74
C GLU A 148 1.66 10.19 -12.86
N ALA A 149 1.67 11.22 -13.71
CA ALA A 149 2.80 12.13 -13.84
C ALA A 149 3.15 12.83 -12.50
N LYS A 150 2.15 13.38 -11.79
CA LYS A 150 2.36 14.02 -10.48
C LYS A 150 2.90 13.04 -9.44
N ILE A 151 2.33 11.85 -9.36
CA ILE A 151 2.77 10.82 -8.41
C ILE A 151 4.18 10.34 -8.75
N THR A 152 4.51 10.18 -10.05
CA THR A 152 5.85 9.79 -10.50
C THR A 152 6.89 10.84 -10.14
N LEU A 153 6.59 12.13 -10.31
CA LEU A 153 7.48 13.21 -9.88
C LEU A 153 7.70 13.21 -8.36
N ALA A 154 6.64 13.00 -7.58
CA ALA A 154 6.77 12.88 -6.13
C ALA A 154 7.59 11.65 -5.71
N ASN A 155 7.44 10.53 -6.40
CA ASN A 155 8.26 9.33 -6.17
C ASN A 155 9.74 9.58 -6.48
N LEU A 156 10.03 10.31 -7.56
CA LEU A 156 11.40 10.70 -7.92
C LEU A 156 12.00 11.61 -6.85
N ALA A 157 11.30 12.67 -6.47
CA ALA A 157 11.74 13.58 -5.41
C ALA A 157 11.98 12.84 -4.08
N TYR A 158 11.08 11.92 -3.71
CA TYR A 158 11.27 11.06 -2.53
C TYR A 158 12.55 10.24 -2.64
N ASN A 159 12.82 9.60 -3.79
CA ASN A 159 14.03 8.81 -3.99
C ASN A 159 15.30 9.68 -3.93
N MET A 160 15.26 10.89 -4.46
CA MET A 160 16.39 11.86 -4.32
C MET A 160 16.65 12.22 -2.85
N HIS A 161 15.60 12.50 -2.07
CA HIS A 161 15.76 12.75 -0.62
C HIS A 161 16.35 11.52 0.10
N ARG A 162 15.93 10.32 -0.29
CA ARG A 162 16.50 9.08 0.27
C ARG A 162 17.96 8.89 -0.08
N LEU A 163 18.36 9.22 -1.32
CA LEU A 163 19.75 9.18 -1.76
C LEU A 163 20.61 10.12 -0.90
N ILE A 164 20.23 11.38 -0.82
CA ILE A 164 20.94 12.39 -0.01
C ILE A 164 21.06 11.94 1.44
N PHE A 165 20.01 11.36 2.02
CA PHE A 165 20.04 10.82 3.38
C PHE A 165 21.12 9.73 3.53
N HIS A 166 21.21 8.81 2.57
CA HIS A 166 22.19 7.72 2.65
C HIS A 166 23.61 8.20 2.41
N GLU A 167 23.83 9.14 1.49
CA GLU A 167 25.13 9.75 1.24
C GLU A 167 25.64 10.50 2.48
N ARG A 168 24.80 11.33 3.09
CA ARG A 168 25.17 12.01 4.35
C ARG A 168 25.53 11.04 5.46
N ARG A 169 24.76 9.97 5.59
CA ARG A 169 25.04 8.94 6.60
C ARG A 169 26.33 8.19 6.34
N ALA A 170 26.64 7.90 5.08
CA ALA A 170 27.91 7.26 4.70
C ALA A 170 29.12 8.19 4.91
N ALA A 171 28.94 9.50 4.77
CA ALA A 171 30.00 10.47 5.04
C ALA A 171 30.29 10.72 6.54
N MET A 172 29.35 10.31 7.43
CA MET A 172 29.47 10.50 8.88
C MET A 172 29.93 9.26 9.65
N GLY A 173 30.02 8.11 9.00
CA GLY A 173 30.38 6.83 9.61
C GLY A 173 31.59 6.23 8.99
#